data_995186a9e4332315458ee328723558cf
#
_entry.id   995186a9e4332315458ee328723558cf
#
_cell.length_a   1.000
_cell.length_b   1.000
_cell.length_c   1.000
_cell.angle_alpha   90.00
_cell.angle_beta   90.00
_cell.angle_gamma   90.00
#
_symmetry.space_group_name_H-M   'P 1'
#
loop_
_entity.id
_entity.type
_entity.pdbx_description
1 polymer ?
#
loop_
_entity_poly.entity_id
_entity_poly.type
_entity_poly.pdbx_seq_one_letter_code
_entity_poly.pdbx_strand_id
1 'polypeptide(L)'
;KVGDTLFAFPITSDNGYFMYYDKSVITDPTSLDTIVKDCEAAGKGLYIEINSGWYQPAFFFGAGCTLTYDTDDAGNFTACNIDYASDKGVAALKALINLHKSSAFVNGSAVSNATNCAAIIDGTWDAGAAKELFGENYACAMLPKFTADGTSYQLGGFGGFKLLGLKPQTNPDKFQACLAVAQFLSNEETQLARYEAVSWGPSNTAAQQSDVVQADEALSALRDQLAVSIPQGQYPGDYWTLATSLGDSIISGEYDNASDEELMTVLQTFQDTCISYAK
;
A
#
# COMPACT_ATOMS: atom_id res chain seq x y z
N LYS A 1 15.52 13.86 -1.31
CA LYS A 1 16.57 14.66 -1.96
C LYS A 1 16.47 14.46 -3.47
N VAL A 2 16.77 15.50 -4.23
CA VAL A 2 17.06 15.39 -5.65
C VAL A 2 18.54 15.77 -5.79
N GLY A 3 19.39 14.82 -6.17
CA GLY A 3 20.82 14.93 -6.00
C GLY A 3 21.17 15.18 -4.52
N ASP A 4 21.95 16.23 -4.25
CA ASP A 4 22.33 16.61 -2.88
C ASP A 4 21.37 17.62 -2.22
N THR A 5 20.35 18.09 -2.95
CA THR A 5 19.41 19.10 -2.45
C THR A 5 18.23 18.46 -1.69
N LEU A 6 17.96 18.95 -0.49
CA LEU A 6 16.79 18.59 0.30
C LEU A 6 15.64 19.54 -0.04
N PHE A 7 14.60 19.03 -0.72
CA PHE A 7 13.42 19.81 -1.10
C PHE A 7 12.30 19.76 -0.06
N ALA A 8 12.30 18.73 0.80
CA ALA A 8 11.30 18.56 1.84
C ALA A 8 11.86 17.76 3.01
N PHE A 9 11.30 17.95 4.18
CA PHE A 9 11.66 17.27 5.41
C PHE A 9 10.74 16.05 5.59
N PRO A 10 11.28 14.82 5.71
CA PRO A 10 10.45 13.66 6.01
C PRO A 10 9.98 13.73 7.47
N ILE A 11 8.69 13.59 7.69
CA ILE A 11 8.07 13.61 9.01
C ILE A 11 7.58 12.23 9.47
N THR A 12 7.33 11.32 8.52
CA THR A 12 7.10 9.90 8.79
C THR A 12 7.71 9.04 7.70
N SER A 13 7.94 7.75 8.00
CA SER A 13 8.35 6.73 7.03
C SER A 13 7.39 5.54 6.99
N ASP A 14 6.14 5.77 7.37
CA ASP A 14 5.11 4.76 7.55
C ASP A 14 4.00 4.79 6.49
N ASN A 15 4.24 5.45 5.36
CA ASN A 15 3.29 5.48 4.26
C ASN A 15 3.40 4.21 3.42
N GLY A 16 2.70 3.18 3.84
CA GLY A 16 2.63 1.86 3.24
C GLY A 16 1.57 1.03 3.97
N TYR A 17 1.36 -0.20 3.55
CA TYR A 17 0.37 -1.09 4.13
C TYR A 17 0.96 -2.50 4.29
N PHE A 18 0.37 -3.24 5.22
CA PHE A 18 0.75 -4.59 5.62
C PHE A 18 -0.50 -5.33 6.12
N MET A 19 -0.37 -6.45 6.79
CA MET A 19 -1.51 -7.23 7.26
C MET A 19 -1.59 -7.27 8.78
N TYR A 20 -2.75 -6.91 9.32
CA TYR A 20 -3.22 -7.26 10.66
C TYR A 20 -3.99 -8.58 10.61
N TYR A 21 -3.84 -9.42 11.62
CA TYR A 21 -4.59 -10.68 11.65
C TYR A 21 -4.85 -11.21 13.07
N ASP A 22 -5.90 -12.02 13.17
CA ASP A 22 -6.23 -12.80 14.36
C ASP A 22 -5.41 -14.10 14.36
N LYS A 23 -4.36 -14.18 15.19
CA LYS A 23 -3.46 -15.34 15.28
C LYS A 23 -4.14 -16.61 15.83
N SER A 24 -5.37 -16.52 16.35
CA SER A 24 -6.15 -17.69 16.72
C SER A 24 -6.89 -18.33 15.55
N VAL A 25 -7.01 -17.59 14.44
CA VAL A 25 -7.69 -18.03 13.21
C VAL A 25 -6.68 -18.33 12.11
N ILE A 26 -5.77 -17.40 11.85
CA ILE A 26 -4.81 -17.52 10.73
C ILE A 26 -3.62 -18.39 11.16
N THR A 27 -3.46 -19.53 10.49
CA THR A 27 -2.41 -20.53 10.81
C THR A 27 -1.09 -20.26 10.10
N ASP A 28 -1.14 -19.67 8.90
CA ASP A 28 0.04 -19.24 8.14
C ASP A 28 -0.19 -17.86 7.50
N PRO A 29 0.32 -16.78 8.11
CA PRO A 29 0.17 -15.42 7.58
C PRO A 29 1.02 -15.14 6.33
N THR A 30 1.86 -16.07 5.88
CA THR A 30 2.72 -15.88 4.72
C THR A 30 2.09 -16.33 3.40
N SER A 31 0.94 -16.99 3.45
CA SER A 31 0.24 -17.56 2.29
C SER A 31 -1.19 -17.02 2.18
N LEU A 32 -1.49 -16.27 1.11
CA LEU A 32 -2.84 -15.77 0.84
C LEU A 32 -3.85 -16.91 0.70
N ASP A 33 -3.45 -18.01 0.04
CA ASP A 33 -4.31 -19.17 -0.15
C ASP A 33 -4.68 -19.82 1.21
N THR A 34 -3.75 -19.84 2.17
CA THR A 34 -4.00 -20.36 3.52
C THR A 34 -4.87 -19.38 4.30
N ILE A 35 -4.59 -18.08 4.25
CA ILE A 35 -5.40 -17.05 4.92
C ILE A 35 -6.86 -17.12 4.46
N VAL A 36 -7.09 -17.21 3.15
CA VAL A 36 -8.45 -17.34 2.59
C VAL A 36 -9.16 -18.59 3.15
N LYS A 37 -8.50 -19.75 3.12
CA LYS A 37 -9.07 -21.00 3.65
C LYS A 37 -9.37 -20.93 5.15
N ASP A 38 -8.46 -20.35 5.93
CA ASP A 38 -8.64 -20.18 7.37
C ASP A 38 -9.83 -19.25 7.67
N CYS A 39 -9.95 -18.15 6.94
CA CYS A 39 -11.08 -17.24 7.03
C CYS A 39 -12.39 -17.93 6.67
N GLU A 40 -12.45 -18.67 5.56
CA GLU A 40 -13.64 -19.42 5.14
C GLU A 40 -14.04 -20.46 6.19
N ALA A 41 -13.08 -21.22 6.70
CA ALA A 41 -13.34 -22.24 7.74
C ALA A 41 -13.86 -21.64 9.05
N ALA A 42 -13.43 -20.43 9.39
CA ALA A 42 -13.86 -19.70 10.59
C ALA A 42 -15.15 -18.88 10.36
N GLY A 43 -15.66 -18.77 9.13
CA GLY A 43 -16.78 -17.88 8.79
C GLY A 43 -16.42 -16.40 8.97
N LYS A 44 -15.16 -16.05 8.75
CA LYS A 44 -14.59 -14.71 8.90
C LYS A 44 -14.12 -14.14 7.55
N GLY A 45 -13.91 -12.82 7.49
CA GLY A 45 -13.46 -12.14 6.29
C GLY A 45 -11.95 -11.92 6.23
N LEU A 46 -11.45 -11.81 4.99
CA LEU A 46 -10.21 -11.13 4.62
C LEU A 46 -10.59 -9.76 4.02
N TYR A 47 -10.16 -8.69 4.66
CA TYR A 47 -10.55 -7.32 4.35
C TYR A 47 -9.45 -6.59 3.59
N ILE A 48 -9.75 -6.18 2.37
CA ILE A 48 -8.85 -5.42 1.49
C ILE A 48 -9.66 -4.65 0.44
N GLU A 49 -9.28 -3.40 0.15
CA GLU A 49 -9.93 -2.56 -0.86
C GLU A 49 -9.31 -2.78 -2.26
N ILE A 50 -9.78 -3.79 -3.01
CA ILE A 50 -9.22 -4.08 -4.34
C ILE A 50 -9.69 -3.13 -5.44
N ASN A 51 -10.68 -2.28 -5.19
CA ASN A 51 -11.05 -1.17 -6.08
C ASN A 51 -10.36 0.15 -5.71
N SER A 52 -9.22 0.06 -5.07
CA SER A 52 -8.34 1.20 -4.77
C SER A 52 -7.04 1.11 -5.56
N GLY A 53 -6.70 2.17 -6.29
CA GLY A 53 -5.42 2.30 -6.98
C GLY A 53 -4.20 2.31 -6.03
N TRP A 54 -4.42 2.34 -4.71
CA TRP A 54 -3.41 2.22 -3.69
C TRP A 54 -3.12 0.75 -3.32
N TYR A 55 -4.15 -0.07 -3.09
CA TYR A 55 -3.99 -1.46 -2.65
C TYR A 55 -3.91 -2.47 -3.81
N GLN A 56 -4.73 -2.29 -4.86
CA GLN A 56 -4.79 -3.18 -6.02
C GLN A 56 -3.42 -3.46 -6.67
N PRO A 57 -2.51 -2.46 -6.84
CA PRO A 57 -1.21 -2.67 -7.46
C PRO A 57 -0.29 -3.64 -6.73
N ALA A 58 -0.58 -3.99 -5.47
CA ALA A 58 0.20 -4.99 -4.73
C ALA A 58 0.33 -6.32 -5.46
N PHE A 59 -0.71 -6.73 -6.17
CA PHE A 59 -0.72 -7.96 -6.97
C PHE A 59 0.14 -7.81 -8.23
N PHE A 60 0.02 -6.71 -8.95
CA PHE A 60 0.79 -6.43 -10.15
C PHE A 60 2.28 -6.26 -9.85
N PHE A 61 2.63 -5.48 -8.84
CA PHE A 61 4.03 -5.31 -8.41
C PHE A 61 4.60 -6.62 -7.89
N GLY A 62 3.80 -7.40 -7.17
CA GLY A 62 4.19 -8.72 -6.69
C GLY A 62 4.48 -9.69 -7.82
N ALA A 63 3.72 -9.66 -8.90
CA ALA A 63 3.98 -10.44 -10.11
C ALA A 63 5.20 -9.92 -10.91
N GLY A 64 5.78 -8.79 -10.51
CA GLY A 64 6.93 -8.14 -11.17
C GLY A 64 6.54 -7.24 -12.32
N CYS A 65 5.30 -6.72 -12.32
CA CYS A 65 4.88 -5.65 -13.23
C CYS A 65 5.37 -4.29 -12.73
N THR A 66 5.46 -3.35 -13.64
CA THR A 66 5.88 -1.96 -13.43
C THR A 66 4.73 -1.01 -13.71
N LEU A 67 4.62 0.06 -12.92
CA LEU A 67 3.81 1.23 -13.20
C LEU A 67 4.45 2.45 -12.54
N THR A 68 5.06 3.31 -13.33
CA THR A 68 5.68 4.56 -12.88
C THR A 68 5.45 5.66 -13.91
N TYR A 69 5.50 6.90 -13.44
CA TYR A 69 5.42 8.08 -14.30
C TYR A 69 6.67 8.92 -14.13
N ASP A 70 7.21 9.41 -15.24
CA ASP A 70 8.25 10.42 -15.24
C ASP A 70 7.64 11.81 -15.32
N THR A 71 8.27 12.79 -14.67
CA THR A 71 7.83 14.20 -14.69
C THR A 71 8.97 15.11 -15.10
N ASP A 72 8.64 16.21 -15.78
CA ASP A 72 9.57 17.32 -16.00
C ASP A 72 9.73 18.20 -14.75
N ASP A 73 10.60 19.21 -14.84
CA ASP A 73 10.84 20.17 -13.76
C ASP A 73 9.60 21.01 -13.39
N ALA A 74 8.62 21.10 -14.27
CA ALA A 74 7.35 21.78 -14.02
C ALA A 74 6.29 20.86 -13.38
N GLY A 75 6.59 19.55 -13.27
CA GLY A 75 5.69 18.56 -12.71
C GLY A 75 4.69 17.98 -13.73
N ASN A 76 4.90 18.21 -15.04
CA ASN A 76 4.09 17.58 -16.08
C ASN A 76 4.54 16.13 -16.27
N PHE A 77 3.59 15.22 -16.45
CA PHE A 77 3.91 13.82 -16.76
C PHE A 77 4.38 13.70 -18.21
N THR A 78 5.58 13.16 -18.40
CA THR A 78 6.26 13.09 -19.71
C THR A 78 6.37 11.67 -20.25
N ALA A 79 6.30 10.66 -19.39
CA ALA A 79 6.27 9.26 -19.77
C ALA A 79 5.51 8.43 -18.73
N CYS A 80 4.94 7.31 -19.18
CA CYS A 80 4.39 6.26 -18.35
C CYS A 80 5.12 4.96 -18.67
N ASN A 81 5.75 4.36 -17.66
CA ASN A 81 6.42 3.07 -17.77
C ASN A 81 5.50 2.02 -17.13
N ILE A 82 4.79 1.26 -17.94
CA ILE A 82 3.83 0.23 -17.52
C ILE A 82 3.96 -1.00 -18.39
N ASP A 83 3.85 -2.21 -17.78
CA ASP A 83 3.89 -3.52 -18.46
C ASP A 83 2.80 -4.47 -17.94
N TYR A 84 1.64 -3.92 -17.56
CA TYR A 84 0.50 -4.71 -17.09
C TYR A 84 -0.08 -5.62 -18.19
N ALA A 85 -0.03 -5.22 -19.45
CA ALA A 85 -0.40 -6.06 -20.59
C ALA A 85 0.68 -7.11 -20.88
N SER A 86 0.77 -8.09 -20.00
CA SER A 86 1.77 -9.18 -20.03
C SER A 86 1.23 -10.41 -19.30
N ASP A 87 1.88 -11.57 -19.48
CA ASP A 87 1.53 -12.80 -18.77
C ASP A 87 1.57 -12.62 -17.25
N LYS A 88 2.50 -11.81 -16.73
CA LYS A 88 2.58 -11.45 -15.31
C LYS A 88 1.36 -10.65 -14.85
N GLY A 89 0.93 -9.69 -15.65
CA GLY A 89 -0.26 -8.90 -15.36
C GLY A 89 -1.53 -9.74 -15.41
N VAL A 90 -1.65 -10.66 -16.36
CA VAL A 90 -2.76 -11.63 -16.40
C VAL A 90 -2.75 -12.49 -15.14
N ALA A 91 -1.59 -12.99 -14.70
CA ALA A 91 -1.49 -13.76 -13.45
C ALA A 91 -1.94 -12.95 -12.22
N ALA A 92 -1.54 -11.66 -12.14
CA ALA A 92 -1.97 -10.75 -11.07
C ALA A 92 -3.48 -10.51 -11.10
N LEU A 93 -4.05 -10.25 -12.27
CA LEU A 93 -5.49 -10.02 -12.45
C LEU A 93 -6.31 -11.27 -12.10
N LYS A 94 -5.86 -12.46 -12.51
CA LYS A 94 -6.46 -13.75 -12.13
C LYS A 94 -6.45 -13.95 -10.61
N ALA A 95 -5.37 -13.57 -9.92
CA ALA A 95 -5.30 -13.66 -8.47
C ALA A 95 -6.33 -12.73 -7.79
N LEU A 96 -6.51 -11.51 -8.28
CA LEU A 96 -7.55 -10.58 -7.81
C LEU A 96 -8.97 -11.13 -8.04
N ILE A 97 -9.24 -11.70 -9.23
CA ILE A 97 -10.52 -12.33 -9.56
C ILE A 97 -10.77 -13.54 -8.66
N ASN A 98 -9.77 -14.38 -8.43
CA ASN A 98 -9.90 -15.55 -7.56
C ASN A 98 -10.14 -15.13 -6.09
N LEU A 99 -9.48 -14.07 -5.62
CA LEU A 99 -9.73 -13.51 -4.30
C LEU A 99 -11.17 -13.00 -4.18
N HIS A 100 -11.64 -12.22 -5.17
CA HIS A 100 -13.03 -11.74 -5.18
C HIS A 100 -14.05 -12.88 -5.13
N LYS A 101 -13.80 -14.00 -5.78
CA LYS A 101 -14.71 -15.16 -5.81
C LYS A 101 -14.78 -15.94 -4.49
N SER A 102 -13.83 -15.71 -3.58
CA SER A 102 -13.87 -16.34 -2.25
C SER A 102 -14.99 -15.79 -1.38
N SER A 103 -15.65 -16.65 -0.62
CA SER A 103 -16.63 -16.24 0.38
C SER A 103 -16.02 -15.47 1.56
N ALA A 104 -14.71 -15.53 1.72
CA ALA A 104 -13.98 -14.76 2.74
C ALA A 104 -13.68 -13.32 2.30
N PHE A 105 -13.76 -13.00 1.01
CA PHE A 105 -13.40 -11.65 0.54
C PHE A 105 -14.39 -10.59 1.04
N VAL A 106 -13.85 -9.51 1.60
CA VAL A 106 -14.60 -8.31 2.00
C VAL A 106 -13.86 -7.08 1.48
N ASN A 107 -14.53 -6.29 0.63
CA ASN A 107 -13.93 -5.08 0.07
C ASN A 107 -14.02 -3.89 1.02
N GLY A 108 -12.91 -3.22 1.27
CA GLY A 108 -12.83 -1.98 2.03
C GLY A 108 -11.47 -1.77 2.71
N SER A 109 -11.28 -0.59 3.31
CA SER A 109 -10.01 -0.18 3.91
C SER A 109 -10.13 0.42 5.32
N ALA A 110 -11.32 0.74 5.81
CA ALA A 110 -11.47 1.25 7.19
C ALA A 110 -11.63 0.10 8.18
N VAL A 111 -10.66 -0.14 9.04
CA VAL A 111 -10.67 -1.24 10.04
C VAL A 111 -11.95 -1.24 10.90
N SER A 112 -12.52 -0.06 11.20
CA SER A 112 -13.80 0.04 11.91
C SER A 112 -14.98 -0.68 11.25
N ASN A 113 -14.90 -0.96 9.94
CA ASN A 113 -15.90 -1.69 9.18
C ASN A 113 -15.60 -3.20 9.08
N ALA A 114 -14.41 -3.63 9.49
CA ALA A 114 -13.93 -5.01 9.37
C ALA A 114 -14.32 -5.91 10.57
N THR A 115 -15.48 -5.70 11.17
CA THR A 115 -15.89 -6.28 12.47
C THR A 115 -15.98 -7.80 12.48
N ASN A 116 -16.14 -8.46 11.33
CA ASN A 116 -16.18 -9.93 11.21
C ASN A 116 -15.00 -10.45 10.35
N CYS A 117 -13.85 -9.79 10.38
CA CYS A 117 -12.69 -10.21 9.62
C CYS A 117 -11.61 -10.81 10.53
N ALA A 118 -10.83 -11.75 10.00
CA ALA A 118 -9.69 -12.35 10.68
C ALA A 118 -8.36 -11.89 10.10
N ALA A 119 -8.36 -11.28 8.92
CA ALA A 119 -7.21 -10.64 8.30
C ALA A 119 -7.63 -9.32 7.66
N ILE A 120 -6.80 -8.29 7.79
CA ILE A 120 -7.07 -6.93 7.31
C ILE A 120 -5.79 -6.37 6.71
N ILE A 121 -5.85 -5.91 5.46
CA ILE A 121 -4.74 -5.22 4.82
C ILE A 121 -4.97 -3.71 4.93
N ASP A 122 -4.12 -3.05 5.71
CA ASP A 122 -4.18 -1.60 5.95
C ASP A 122 -2.83 -1.06 6.45
N GLY A 123 -2.74 0.24 6.72
CA GLY A 123 -1.53 0.90 7.20
C GLY A 123 -1.51 1.14 8.72
N THR A 124 -0.42 1.74 9.19
CA THR A 124 -0.19 2.01 10.62
C THR A 124 -1.20 2.98 11.24
N TRP A 125 -1.89 3.76 10.41
CA TRP A 125 -2.92 4.72 10.85
C TRP A 125 -4.11 4.06 11.55
N ASP A 126 -4.37 2.77 11.30
CA ASP A 126 -5.46 1.99 11.90
C ASP A 126 -4.98 0.96 12.94
N ALA A 127 -3.69 1.01 13.35
CA ALA A 127 -3.11 0.06 14.31
C ALA A 127 -3.88 0.00 15.64
N GLY A 128 -4.34 1.14 16.13
CA GLY A 128 -5.15 1.22 17.36
C GLY A 128 -6.47 0.47 17.23
N ALA A 129 -7.19 0.69 16.12
CA ALA A 129 -8.46 0.02 15.85
C ALA A 129 -8.28 -1.50 15.63
N ALA A 130 -7.21 -1.91 14.97
CA ALA A 130 -6.91 -3.32 14.78
C ALA A 130 -6.53 -4.02 16.11
N LYS A 131 -5.78 -3.35 16.99
CA LYS A 131 -5.49 -3.85 18.35
C LYS A 131 -6.78 -4.02 19.17
N GLU A 132 -7.69 -3.07 19.09
CA GLU A 132 -8.99 -3.16 19.78
C GLU A 132 -9.84 -4.31 19.23
N LEU A 133 -9.87 -4.48 17.89
CA LEU A 133 -10.64 -5.53 17.23
C LEU A 133 -10.15 -6.94 17.58
N PHE A 134 -8.84 -7.18 17.53
CA PHE A 134 -8.27 -8.52 17.71
C PHE A 134 -7.85 -8.82 19.16
N GLY A 135 -7.73 -7.80 20.03
CA GLY A 135 -7.38 -7.96 21.44
C GLY A 135 -6.10 -8.78 21.65
N GLU A 136 -6.16 -9.83 22.46
CA GLU A 136 -5.03 -10.71 22.75
C GLU A 136 -4.55 -11.54 21.53
N ASN A 137 -5.39 -11.65 20.51
CA ASN A 137 -5.08 -12.38 19.29
C ASN A 137 -4.48 -11.47 18.19
N TYR A 138 -4.28 -10.18 18.47
CA TYR A 138 -3.65 -9.26 17.54
C TYR A 138 -2.26 -9.73 17.13
N ALA A 139 -1.99 -9.66 15.85
CA ALA A 139 -0.69 -9.86 15.26
C ALA A 139 -0.56 -9.11 13.94
N CYS A 140 0.67 -8.86 13.51
CA CYS A 140 1.01 -8.18 12.27
C CYS A 140 1.99 -9.01 11.45
N ALA A 141 1.88 -8.92 10.13
CA ALA A 141 2.81 -9.51 9.19
C ALA A 141 2.94 -8.65 7.93
N MET A 142 4.05 -8.75 7.22
CA MET A 142 4.11 -8.28 5.84
C MET A 142 3.01 -8.96 5.01
N LEU A 143 2.68 -8.41 3.85
CA LEU A 143 1.68 -9.01 2.95
C LEU A 143 2.07 -10.45 2.57
N PRO A 144 1.08 -11.35 2.44
CA PRO A 144 1.33 -12.74 2.09
C PRO A 144 1.80 -12.91 0.64
N LYS A 145 2.22 -14.11 0.31
CA LYS A 145 2.39 -14.55 -1.08
C LYS A 145 1.06 -15.05 -1.64
N PHE A 146 0.81 -14.76 -2.91
CA PHE A 146 -0.28 -15.35 -3.68
C PHE A 146 0.24 -16.34 -4.70
N THR A 147 -0.59 -17.28 -5.12
CA THR A 147 -0.26 -18.26 -6.16
C THR A 147 -1.11 -18.02 -7.39
N ALA A 148 -0.48 -17.92 -8.56
CA ALA A 148 -1.14 -17.86 -9.85
C ALA A 148 -0.40 -18.77 -10.85
N ASP A 149 -1.14 -19.58 -11.59
CA ASP A 149 -0.61 -20.52 -12.60
C ASP A 149 0.58 -21.38 -12.09
N GLY A 150 0.50 -21.82 -10.81
CA GLY A 150 1.51 -22.64 -10.15
C GLY A 150 2.77 -21.89 -9.70
N THR A 151 2.83 -20.58 -9.89
CA THR A 151 3.94 -19.73 -9.45
C THR A 151 3.53 -18.93 -8.22
N SER A 152 4.41 -18.86 -7.22
CA SER A 152 4.20 -18.08 -6.00
C SER A 152 4.86 -16.71 -6.15
N TYR A 153 4.10 -15.65 -5.84
CA TYR A 153 4.50 -14.26 -5.94
C TYR A 153 4.36 -13.58 -4.59
N GLN A 154 5.33 -12.77 -4.18
CA GLN A 154 5.23 -11.95 -2.98
C GLN A 154 4.39 -10.70 -3.29
N LEU A 155 3.27 -10.48 -2.58
CA LEU A 155 2.55 -9.21 -2.70
C LEU A 155 3.50 -8.03 -2.42
N GLY A 156 3.54 -7.11 -3.38
CA GLY A 156 4.31 -5.88 -3.26
C GLY A 156 3.48 -4.77 -2.61
N GLY A 157 3.64 -3.56 -3.08
CA GLY A 157 2.82 -2.43 -2.65
C GLY A 157 3.52 -1.10 -2.88
N PHE A 158 2.82 -0.03 -2.55
CA PHE A 158 3.44 1.27 -2.44
C PHE A 158 4.04 1.47 -1.05
N GLY A 159 5.15 2.22 -1.02
CA GLY A 159 5.77 2.69 0.22
C GLY A 159 6.26 4.12 0.07
N GLY A 160 6.49 4.81 1.19
CA GLY A 160 6.99 6.16 1.10
C GLY A 160 7.03 6.92 2.42
N PHE A 161 7.15 8.22 2.27
CA PHE A 161 7.29 9.17 3.37
C PHE A 161 6.19 10.22 3.29
N LYS A 162 5.70 10.68 4.44
CA LYS A 162 4.97 11.95 4.50
C LYS A 162 6.00 13.07 4.60
N LEU A 163 5.91 14.02 3.69
CA LEU A 163 6.90 15.07 3.52
C LEU A 163 6.33 16.43 3.89
N LEU A 164 7.16 17.25 4.54
CA LEU A 164 6.88 18.66 4.84
C LEU A 164 7.74 19.54 3.92
N GLY A 165 7.12 20.12 2.90
CA GLY A 165 7.75 21.12 2.03
C GLY A 165 7.53 22.54 2.54
N LEU A 166 8.47 23.43 2.27
CA LEU A 166 8.30 24.85 2.53
C LEU A 166 7.75 25.54 1.28
N LYS A 167 6.58 26.18 1.41
CA LYS A 167 6.08 27.05 0.36
C LYS A 167 7.07 28.21 0.16
N PRO A 168 7.44 28.57 -1.10
CA PRO A 168 8.32 29.69 -1.40
C PRO A 168 7.89 30.97 -0.67
N GLN A 169 8.87 31.65 -0.07
CA GLN A 169 8.67 32.90 0.66
C GLN A 169 9.54 34.00 0.07
N THR A 170 8.98 35.19 -0.12
CA THR A 170 9.72 36.37 -0.57
C THR A 170 10.38 37.14 0.59
N ASN A 171 9.87 36.96 1.81
CA ASN A 171 10.43 37.53 3.04
C ASN A 171 11.45 36.55 3.64
N PRO A 172 12.76 36.92 3.75
CA PRO A 172 13.79 36.04 4.28
C PRO A 172 13.55 35.59 5.73
N ASP A 173 13.08 36.50 6.60
CA ASP A 173 12.84 36.19 8.01
C ASP A 173 11.71 35.16 8.16
N LYS A 174 10.65 35.32 7.35
CA LYS A 174 9.56 34.35 7.30
C LYS A 174 10.03 32.99 6.78
N PHE A 175 10.92 32.98 5.77
CA PHE A 175 11.51 31.74 5.27
C PHE A 175 12.31 31.03 6.37
N GLN A 176 13.17 31.76 7.10
CA GLN A 176 13.94 31.20 8.21
C GLN A 176 13.05 30.65 9.34
N ALA A 177 11.95 31.36 9.68
CA ALA A 177 10.99 30.88 10.66
C ALA A 177 10.29 29.58 10.21
N CYS A 178 9.86 29.51 8.94
CA CYS A 178 9.29 28.28 8.36
C CYS A 178 10.29 27.12 8.35
N LEU A 179 11.57 27.40 8.02
CA LEU A 179 12.63 26.41 8.04
C LEU A 179 12.86 25.86 9.45
N ALA A 180 12.93 26.74 10.46
CA ALA A 180 13.09 26.35 11.86
C ALA A 180 11.92 25.44 12.34
N VAL A 181 10.67 25.76 11.96
CA VAL A 181 9.51 24.94 12.26
C VAL A 181 9.61 23.56 11.57
N ALA A 182 10.00 23.53 10.30
CA ALA A 182 10.15 22.26 9.56
C ALA A 182 11.25 21.36 10.18
N GLN A 183 12.39 21.95 10.56
CA GLN A 183 13.47 21.26 11.27
C GLN A 183 13.01 20.73 12.65
N PHE A 184 12.26 21.52 13.40
CA PHE A 184 11.69 21.12 14.70
C PHE A 184 10.72 19.94 14.53
N LEU A 185 9.80 20.00 13.55
CA LEU A 185 8.83 18.95 13.30
C LEU A 185 9.45 17.64 12.78
N SER A 186 10.67 17.69 12.24
CA SER A 186 11.40 16.54 11.71
C SER A 186 12.54 16.04 12.62
N ASN A 187 12.78 16.66 13.77
CA ASN A 187 13.81 16.22 14.69
C ASN A 187 13.39 14.94 15.45
N GLU A 188 14.34 14.32 16.13
CA GLU A 188 14.17 13.06 16.87
C GLU A 188 13.08 13.19 17.94
N GLU A 189 13.19 14.20 18.81
CA GLU A 189 12.29 14.41 19.95
C GLU A 189 10.84 14.57 19.51
N THR A 190 10.59 15.42 18.50
CA THR A 190 9.23 15.65 18.00
C THR A 190 8.66 14.44 17.28
N GLN A 191 9.48 13.67 16.57
CA GLN A 191 9.00 12.46 15.91
C GLN A 191 8.70 11.34 16.92
N LEU A 192 9.46 11.20 18.00
CA LEU A 192 9.14 10.28 19.10
C LEU A 192 7.85 10.70 19.82
N ALA A 193 7.71 11.98 20.18
CA ALA A 193 6.48 12.48 20.79
C ALA A 193 5.23 12.25 19.90
N ARG A 194 5.39 12.40 18.58
CA ARG A 194 4.31 12.09 17.63
C ARG A 194 4.00 10.61 17.56
N TYR A 195 5.02 9.75 17.56
CA TYR A 195 4.83 8.30 17.62
C TYR A 195 4.06 7.90 18.89
N GLU A 196 4.45 8.41 20.05
CA GLU A 196 3.77 8.14 21.33
C GLU A 196 2.31 8.62 21.34
N ALA A 197 2.04 9.75 20.68
CA ALA A 197 0.69 10.35 20.67
C ALA A 197 -0.27 9.71 19.66
N VAL A 198 0.23 9.31 18.47
CA VAL A 198 -0.61 8.91 17.32
C VAL A 198 -0.04 7.71 16.53
N SER A 199 0.98 7.04 17.03
CA SER A 199 1.62 5.85 16.45
C SER A 199 2.18 6.06 15.02
N TRP A 200 2.49 7.28 14.63
CA TRP A 200 3.10 7.56 13.33
C TRP A 200 4.58 7.16 13.32
N GLY A 201 4.95 6.26 12.42
CA GLY A 201 6.30 5.74 12.30
C GLY A 201 7.32 6.84 11.95
N PRO A 202 8.36 7.04 12.80
CA PRO A 202 9.32 8.10 12.59
C PRO A 202 10.19 7.85 11.36
N SER A 203 10.55 8.92 10.65
CA SER A 203 11.54 8.92 9.56
C SER A 203 12.95 9.29 10.03
N ASN A 204 13.08 9.86 11.23
CA ASN A 204 14.37 10.15 11.85
C ASN A 204 15.04 8.84 12.28
N THR A 205 16.30 8.62 11.84
CA THR A 205 17.01 7.34 12.07
C THR A 205 17.29 7.07 13.53
N ALA A 206 17.54 8.10 14.36
CA ALA A 206 17.73 7.93 15.80
C ALA A 206 16.39 7.56 16.48
N ALA A 207 15.30 8.23 16.12
CA ALA A 207 13.97 7.89 16.62
C ALA A 207 13.55 6.46 16.23
N GLN A 208 13.87 6.01 15.01
CA GLN A 208 13.63 4.62 14.59
C GLN A 208 14.36 3.58 15.43
N GLN A 209 15.50 3.92 16.02
CA GLN A 209 16.30 3.03 16.85
C GLN A 209 15.85 3.01 18.31
N SER A 210 14.87 3.80 18.71
CA SER A 210 14.34 3.76 20.08
C SER A 210 13.66 2.42 20.39
N ASP A 211 13.78 1.95 21.63
CA ASP A 211 13.22 0.66 22.05
C ASP A 211 11.71 0.57 21.81
N VAL A 212 10.99 1.66 22.02
CA VAL A 212 9.51 1.70 21.84
C VAL A 212 9.08 1.55 20.37
N VAL A 213 9.86 2.11 19.45
CA VAL A 213 9.60 1.98 17.99
C VAL A 213 10.03 0.61 17.49
N GLN A 214 11.15 0.09 17.99
CA GLN A 214 11.63 -1.24 17.60
C GLN A 214 10.73 -2.38 18.12
N ALA A 215 10.04 -2.18 19.22
CA ALA A 215 9.11 -3.16 19.81
C ALA A 215 7.71 -3.11 19.17
N ASP A 216 7.42 -2.15 18.27
CA ASP A 216 6.12 -2.04 17.63
C ASP A 216 5.93 -3.07 16.51
N GLU A 217 4.96 -3.99 16.69
CA GLU A 217 4.69 -5.09 15.75
C GLU A 217 4.21 -4.56 14.39
N ALA A 218 3.40 -3.50 14.36
CA ALA A 218 2.88 -2.91 13.13
C ALA A 218 4.01 -2.26 12.32
N LEU A 219 4.88 -1.48 12.98
CA LEU A 219 6.04 -0.88 12.31
C LEU A 219 7.07 -1.92 11.88
N SER A 220 7.19 -3.04 12.61
CA SER A 220 8.05 -4.16 12.20
C SER A 220 7.52 -4.83 10.93
N ALA A 221 6.23 -5.17 10.88
CA ALA A 221 5.58 -5.75 9.71
C ALA A 221 5.64 -4.80 8.49
N LEU A 222 5.40 -3.50 8.69
CA LEU A 222 5.54 -2.51 7.64
C LEU A 222 6.98 -2.42 7.13
N ARG A 223 7.99 -2.44 7.98
CA ARG A 223 9.41 -2.41 7.58
C ARG A 223 9.75 -3.58 6.66
N ASP A 224 9.29 -4.79 7.02
CA ASP A 224 9.49 -5.98 6.20
C ASP A 224 8.78 -5.86 4.85
N GLN A 225 7.56 -5.31 4.83
CA GLN A 225 6.81 -5.03 3.61
C GLN A 225 7.48 -3.99 2.73
N LEU A 226 8.00 -2.91 3.31
CA LEU A 226 8.68 -1.84 2.55
C LEU A 226 9.92 -2.33 1.81
N ALA A 227 10.56 -3.42 2.27
CA ALA A 227 11.69 -4.03 1.57
C ALA A 227 11.32 -4.62 0.20
N VAL A 228 10.04 -4.92 -0.03
CA VAL A 228 9.49 -5.45 -1.28
C VAL A 228 8.50 -4.50 -1.95
N SER A 229 8.32 -3.30 -1.41
CA SER A 229 7.46 -2.26 -1.95
C SER A 229 8.23 -1.29 -2.84
N ILE A 230 7.51 -0.60 -3.73
CA ILE A 230 8.08 0.45 -4.57
C ILE A 230 7.73 1.84 -3.99
N PRO A 231 8.58 2.87 -4.19
CA PRO A 231 8.21 4.24 -3.87
C PRO A 231 6.97 4.65 -4.68
N GLN A 232 5.97 5.25 -4.02
CA GLN A 232 4.75 5.67 -4.70
C GLN A 232 5.04 6.62 -5.88
N GLY A 233 5.94 7.59 -5.70
CA GLY A 233 6.17 8.61 -6.73
C GLY A 233 4.95 9.51 -6.94
N GLN A 234 4.86 10.10 -8.13
CA GLN A 234 3.73 10.93 -8.55
C GLN A 234 2.90 10.17 -9.60
N TYR A 235 1.58 10.30 -9.49
CA TYR A 235 0.61 9.68 -10.39
C TYR A 235 -0.39 10.74 -10.85
N PRO A 236 -0.84 10.71 -12.13
CA PRO A 236 -1.96 11.53 -12.59
C PRO A 236 -3.22 11.28 -11.76
N GLY A 237 -4.01 12.33 -11.52
CA GLY A 237 -5.26 12.19 -10.75
C GLY A 237 -6.23 11.16 -11.35
N ASP A 238 -6.28 11.08 -12.68
CA ASP A 238 -7.16 10.16 -13.41
C ASP A 238 -6.77 8.68 -13.27
N TYR A 239 -5.51 8.38 -12.93
CA TYR A 239 -5.06 7.01 -12.63
C TYR A 239 -5.90 6.37 -11.51
N TRP A 240 -6.16 7.13 -10.44
CA TRP A 240 -6.90 6.60 -9.29
C TRP A 240 -8.32 6.18 -9.67
N THR A 241 -9.00 6.97 -10.51
CA THR A 241 -10.33 6.66 -11.04
C THR A 241 -10.29 5.45 -11.98
N LEU A 242 -9.28 5.35 -12.83
CA LEU A 242 -9.09 4.21 -13.73
C LEU A 242 -8.90 2.91 -12.95
N ALA A 243 -8.04 2.92 -11.94
CA ALA A 243 -7.78 1.76 -11.08
C ALA A 243 -9.04 1.35 -10.28
N THR A 244 -9.82 2.34 -9.78
CA THR A 244 -11.12 2.08 -9.14
C THR A 244 -12.06 1.36 -10.10
N SER A 245 -12.16 1.84 -11.36
CA SER A 245 -13.04 1.23 -12.37
C SER A 245 -12.64 -0.23 -12.67
N LEU A 246 -11.35 -0.53 -12.75
CA LEU A 246 -10.88 -1.91 -12.93
C LEU A 246 -11.28 -2.79 -11.74
N GLY A 247 -11.08 -2.31 -10.51
CA GLY A 247 -11.46 -3.03 -9.31
C GLY A 247 -12.97 -3.24 -9.17
N ASP A 248 -13.78 -2.24 -9.54
CA ASP A 248 -15.25 -2.34 -9.54
C ASP A 248 -15.73 -3.39 -10.55
N SER A 249 -15.11 -3.47 -11.74
CA SER A 249 -15.40 -4.51 -12.72
C SER A 249 -15.04 -5.92 -12.19
N ILE A 250 -13.93 -6.06 -11.45
CA ILE A 250 -13.59 -7.32 -10.78
C ILE A 250 -14.67 -7.68 -9.74
N ILE A 251 -15.02 -6.74 -8.86
CA ILE A 251 -15.99 -6.96 -7.77
C ILE A 251 -17.41 -7.24 -8.30
N SER A 252 -17.77 -6.69 -9.47
CA SER A 252 -19.05 -6.98 -10.10
C SER A 252 -19.13 -8.39 -10.73
N GLY A 253 -17.99 -9.11 -10.82
CA GLY A 253 -17.90 -10.42 -11.46
C GLY A 253 -17.81 -10.36 -13.00
N GLU A 254 -17.55 -9.18 -13.59
CA GLU A 254 -17.45 -9.01 -15.03
C GLU A 254 -16.43 -9.94 -15.67
N TYR A 255 -15.33 -10.24 -14.93
CA TYR A 255 -14.22 -11.05 -15.44
C TYR A 255 -14.19 -12.49 -14.91
N ASP A 256 -15.21 -12.95 -14.19
CA ASP A 256 -15.24 -14.26 -13.51
C ASP A 256 -15.00 -15.46 -14.42
N ASN A 257 -15.38 -15.34 -15.68
CA ASN A 257 -15.25 -16.39 -16.69
C ASN A 257 -14.40 -15.95 -17.90
N ALA A 258 -13.67 -14.84 -17.78
CA ALA A 258 -12.84 -14.32 -18.87
C ALA A 258 -11.64 -15.25 -19.12
N SER A 259 -11.32 -15.45 -20.39
CA SER A 259 -10.11 -16.14 -20.83
C SER A 259 -8.87 -15.27 -20.63
N ASP A 260 -7.69 -15.87 -20.64
CA ASP A 260 -6.41 -15.14 -20.52
C ASP A 260 -6.25 -14.10 -21.68
N GLU A 261 -6.79 -14.37 -22.87
CA GLU A 261 -6.77 -13.43 -24.00
C GLU A 261 -7.69 -12.21 -23.75
N GLU A 262 -8.87 -12.44 -23.17
CA GLU A 262 -9.79 -11.36 -22.78
C GLU A 262 -9.18 -10.52 -21.65
N LEU A 263 -8.59 -11.15 -20.62
CA LEU A 263 -7.89 -10.44 -19.55
C LEU A 263 -6.69 -9.63 -20.06
N MET A 264 -5.94 -10.17 -21.03
CA MET A 264 -4.86 -9.43 -21.71
C MET A 264 -5.39 -8.19 -22.41
N THR A 265 -6.55 -8.28 -23.07
CA THR A 265 -7.21 -7.15 -23.74
C THR A 265 -7.64 -6.06 -22.74
N VAL A 266 -8.18 -6.46 -21.59
CA VAL A 266 -8.51 -5.54 -20.49
C VAL A 266 -7.26 -4.80 -20.00
N LEU A 267 -6.17 -5.54 -19.75
CA LEU A 267 -4.91 -4.95 -19.31
C LEU A 267 -4.25 -4.06 -20.36
N GLN A 268 -4.39 -4.40 -21.65
CA GLN A 268 -3.91 -3.54 -22.73
C GLN A 268 -4.66 -2.20 -22.75
N THR A 269 -5.99 -2.24 -22.60
CA THR A 269 -6.81 -1.03 -22.52
C THR A 269 -6.43 -0.17 -21.31
N PHE A 270 -6.23 -0.79 -20.15
CA PHE A 270 -5.77 -0.12 -18.94
C PHE A 270 -4.40 0.54 -19.16
N GLN A 271 -3.45 -0.21 -19.71
CA GLN A 271 -2.10 0.25 -20.02
C GLN A 271 -2.09 1.42 -20.99
N ASP A 272 -2.80 1.32 -22.12
CA ASP A 272 -2.88 2.39 -23.11
C ASP A 272 -3.50 3.67 -22.52
N THR A 273 -4.48 3.50 -21.63
CA THR A 273 -5.09 4.63 -20.92
C THR A 273 -4.10 5.29 -19.96
N CYS A 274 -3.34 4.51 -19.17
CA CYS A 274 -2.27 5.04 -18.32
C CYS A 274 -1.23 5.82 -19.14
N ILE A 275 -0.79 5.27 -20.29
CA ILE A 275 0.16 5.93 -21.18
C ILE A 275 -0.40 7.26 -21.72
N SER A 276 -1.71 7.33 -21.99
CA SER A 276 -2.34 8.55 -22.49
C SER A 276 -2.34 9.73 -21.50
N TYR A 277 -2.12 9.47 -20.22
CA TYR A 277 -2.01 10.51 -19.18
C TYR A 277 -0.65 11.24 -19.18
N ALA A 278 0.37 10.66 -19.79
CA ALA A 278 1.65 11.32 -20.03
C ALA A 278 1.61 12.05 -21.39
N LYS A 279 1.99 13.31 -21.43
CA LYS A 279 1.89 14.19 -22.62
C LYS A 279 3.26 14.70 -23.04
#